data_d53dd82cffda886f1c10ea27388279a1
#
_entry.id   d53dd82cffda886f1c10ea27388279a1
#
_cell.length_a   1.000
_cell.length_b   1.000
_cell.length_c   1.000
_cell.angle_alpha   90.00
_cell.angle_beta   90.00
_cell.angle_gamma   90.00
#
_symmetry.space_group_name_H-M   'P 1'
#
loop_
_entity.id
_entity.type
_entity.pdbx_description
1 polymer ?
#
loop_
_entity_poly.entity_id
_entity_poly.type
_entity_poly.pdbx_seq_one_letter_code
_entity_poly.pdbx_strand_id
1 'polypeptide(L)'
;MISFKRQAGLCAALALTAGTWLAFSKADDAMPPAGMMPVADFPKNYKGTPFTDSEHKDGAQKIPGKVMCAYYDFGGEGVAYHDTDAKNKGSGGLNPLDGKYLNEFRAKEGVDTSYTKDFADFWEGEAVKPPKDMLYVGWTVPGEWMNYTVDVAKGGDYTVDFLYTSNKGGELSLDVNGKPLDKPVTIASTNDPKDTTGWRQWHHWNIMRDVTRLRLSAGKNLLTVHILTGGNMNLAYFDFKKFR
;
A
#
# COMPACT_ATOMS: atom_id res chain seq x y z
N MET A 1 -35.12 50.89 60.78
CA MET A 1 -34.47 51.07 62.16
C MET A 1 -33.08 50.49 62.01
N ILE A 2 -32.07 51.37 61.91
CA ILE A 2 -30.95 51.54 62.84
C ILE A 2 -30.08 50.28 62.92
N SER A 3 -28.76 50.26 62.60
CA SER A 3 -27.71 51.16 63.04
C SER A 3 -26.38 50.78 62.34
N PHE A 4 -25.64 51.80 62.03
CA PHE A 4 -24.19 51.78 61.69
C PHE A 4 -23.33 51.20 62.81
N LYS A 5 -22.20 50.56 62.51
CA LYS A 5 -20.91 50.82 63.16
C LYS A 5 -19.73 50.52 62.28
N ARG A 6 -18.88 51.51 62.14
CA ARG A 6 -17.49 51.49 61.61
C ARG A 6 -16.52 50.99 62.67
N GLN A 7 -15.41 50.43 62.26
CA GLN A 7 -14.03 50.64 62.78
C GLN A 7 -13.08 49.82 61.90
N ALA A 8 -12.17 50.47 61.15
CA ALA A 8 -10.82 50.85 61.50
C ALA A 8 -9.91 49.62 61.68
N GLY A 9 -9.08 49.21 60.74
CA GLY A 9 -7.79 49.76 60.37
C GLY A 9 -6.67 48.94 61.02
N LEU A 10 -5.93 48.14 60.24
CA LEU A 10 -4.54 47.81 60.57
C LEU A 10 -3.74 47.52 59.31
N CYS A 11 -2.72 48.34 59.09
CA CYS A 11 -1.69 48.13 58.07
C CYS A 11 -0.80 46.95 58.45
N ALA A 12 -0.56 46.07 57.56
CA ALA A 12 0.52 45.08 57.64
C ALA A 12 1.32 45.10 56.35
N ALA A 13 2.62 45.25 56.48
CA ALA A 13 3.61 45.43 55.44
C ALA A 13 3.72 44.19 54.53
N LEU A 14 3.72 44.45 53.22
CA LEU A 14 4.05 43.40 52.20
C LEU A 14 5.58 43.32 52.07
N ALA A 15 6.11 42.14 52.35
CA ALA A 15 7.44 41.75 51.94
C ALA A 15 7.38 41.31 50.46
N LEU A 16 8.08 42.03 49.58
CA LEU A 16 8.28 41.60 48.21
C LEU A 16 9.27 40.42 48.17
N THR A 17 8.79 39.23 47.87
CA THR A 17 9.64 38.14 47.39
C THR A 17 9.69 38.20 45.88
N ALA A 18 10.87 38.47 45.34
CA ALA A 18 11.14 38.39 43.93
C ALA A 18 11.08 36.93 43.47
N GLY A 19 9.95 36.52 42.93
CA GLY A 19 9.79 35.24 42.24
C GLY A 19 10.41 35.33 40.86
N THR A 20 11.50 34.62 40.65
CA THR A 20 12.08 34.40 39.29
C THR A 20 11.09 33.62 38.47
N TRP A 21 10.44 34.28 37.53
CA TRP A 21 9.67 33.61 36.47
C TRP A 21 10.65 32.97 35.49
N LEU A 22 10.78 31.63 35.58
CA LEU A 22 11.35 30.84 34.51
C LEU A 22 10.37 30.95 33.31
N ALA A 23 10.77 31.75 32.32
CA ALA A 23 10.09 31.74 31.04
C ALA A 23 10.32 30.37 30.39
N PHE A 24 9.31 29.52 30.47
CA PHE A 24 9.22 28.39 29.54
C PHE A 24 9.03 28.99 28.16
N SER A 25 10.08 28.98 27.35
CA SER A 25 9.96 29.23 25.92
C SER A 25 9.04 28.14 25.37
N LYS A 26 7.83 28.50 24.95
CA LYS A 26 7.04 27.69 24.06
C LYS A 26 7.93 27.45 22.84
N ALA A 27 8.50 26.25 22.73
CA ALA A 27 8.94 25.79 21.46
C ALA A 27 7.70 25.87 20.55
N ASP A 28 7.81 26.60 19.45
CA ASP A 28 6.78 26.64 18.43
C ASP A 28 6.53 25.22 17.95
N ASP A 29 5.49 24.58 18.45
CA ASP A 29 4.88 23.41 17.85
C ASP A 29 4.19 23.83 16.55
N ALA A 30 4.97 24.35 15.62
CA ALA A 30 4.54 24.47 14.24
C ALA A 30 4.33 23.05 13.73
N MET A 31 3.09 22.63 13.51
CA MET A 31 2.78 21.39 12.83
C MET A 31 3.65 21.32 11.56
N PRO A 32 4.40 20.22 11.36
CA PRO A 32 5.20 20.08 10.16
C PRO A 32 4.28 20.20 8.94
N PRO A 33 4.73 20.86 7.84
CA PRO A 33 3.91 21.02 6.66
C PRO A 33 3.39 19.66 6.18
N ALA A 34 2.15 19.63 5.69
CA ALA A 34 1.50 18.43 5.18
C ALA A 34 2.45 17.68 4.23
N GLY A 35 2.89 16.49 4.63
CA GLY A 35 3.94 15.71 3.95
C GLY A 35 5.20 15.43 4.79
N MET A 36 5.32 15.99 6.00
CA MET A 36 6.49 15.79 6.89
C MET A 36 6.22 14.85 8.08
N MET A 37 5.21 14.01 8.04
CA MET A 37 5.04 13.00 9.07
C MET A 37 6.23 12.02 9.02
N PRO A 38 6.86 11.73 10.17
CA PRO A 38 7.93 10.74 10.19
C PRO A 38 7.39 9.41 9.71
N VAL A 39 8.14 8.75 8.83
CA VAL A 39 7.80 7.39 8.39
C VAL A 39 7.90 6.48 9.61
N ALA A 40 6.88 5.66 9.86
CA ALA A 40 6.93 4.66 10.91
C ALA A 40 8.08 3.69 10.62
N ASP A 41 8.71 3.17 11.68
CA ASP A 41 9.73 2.13 11.55
C ASP A 41 9.13 0.83 11.01
N PHE A 42 9.98 0.01 10.39
CA PHE A 42 9.61 -1.35 10.01
C PHE A 42 9.02 -2.11 11.22
N PRO A 43 7.86 -2.78 11.09
CA PRO A 43 7.18 -3.41 12.22
C PRO A 43 8.04 -4.54 12.84
N LYS A 44 8.46 -4.36 14.10
CA LYS A 44 9.34 -5.31 14.80
C LYS A 44 8.74 -6.72 14.98
N ASN A 45 7.43 -6.84 14.98
CA ASN A 45 6.70 -8.12 15.17
C ASN A 45 6.30 -8.77 13.85
N TYR A 46 6.58 -8.16 12.72
CA TYR A 46 6.30 -8.78 11.43
C TYR A 46 7.09 -10.10 11.30
N LYS A 47 6.40 -11.18 10.91
CA LYS A 47 6.96 -12.54 10.83
C LYS A 47 7.12 -13.02 9.40
N GLY A 48 6.64 -12.26 8.42
CA GLY A 48 6.86 -12.56 7.01
C GLY A 48 8.30 -12.34 6.59
N THR A 49 8.66 -12.92 5.48
CA THR A 49 9.99 -12.76 4.85
C THR A 49 9.82 -12.43 3.38
N PRO A 50 10.74 -11.65 2.78
CA PRO A 50 10.66 -11.32 1.36
C PRO A 50 10.56 -12.56 0.49
N PHE A 51 9.76 -12.47 -0.57
CA PHE A 51 9.67 -13.52 -1.57
C PHE A 51 11.02 -13.81 -2.22
N THR A 52 11.36 -15.09 -2.34
CA THR A 52 12.50 -15.60 -3.11
C THR A 52 12.18 -16.97 -3.69
N ASP A 53 12.71 -17.27 -4.86
CA ASP A 53 12.66 -18.62 -5.46
C ASP A 53 13.86 -18.85 -6.39
N SER A 54 13.78 -19.87 -7.26
CA SER A 54 14.85 -20.18 -8.21
C SER A 54 15.06 -19.07 -9.25
N GLU A 55 14.01 -18.34 -9.60
CA GLU A 55 14.01 -17.27 -10.59
C GLU A 55 14.29 -15.89 -9.96
N HIS A 56 13.89 -15.70 -8.68
CA HIS A 56 13.97 -14.43 -7.94
C HIS A 56 14.74 -14.61 -6.64
N LYS A 57 16.07 -14.45 -6.71
CA LYS A 57 16.98 -14.71 -5.57
C LYS A 57 17.25 -13.48 -4.71
N ASP A 58 16.87 -12.27 -5.17
CA ASP A 58 17.29 -11.02 -4.55
C ASP A 58 16.52 -10.65 -3.26
N GLY A 59 15.45 -11.37 -2.94
CA GLY A 59 14.65 -11.13 -1.73
C GLY A 59 13.83 -9.85 -1.83
N ALA A 60 14.00 -8.91 -0.90
CA ALA A 60 13.23 -7.67 -0.85
C ALA A 60 13.29 -6.90 -2.16
N GLN A 61 12.12 -6.57 -2.70
CA GLN A 61 12.01 -5.82 -3.95
C GLN A 61 12.55 -4.40 -3.79
N LYS A 62 13.22 -3.87 -4.80
CA LYS A 62 13.98 -2.60 -4.70
C LYS A 62 13.17 -1.39 -5.08
N ILE A 63 13.31 -0.30 -4.29
CA ILE A 63 12.76 1.03 -4.57
C ILE A 63 13.92 2.05 -4.68
N PRO A 64 13.97 2.89 -5.73
CA PRO A 64 13.01 3.02 -6.85
C PRO A 64 12.99 1.80 -7.76
N GLY A 65 11.83 1.55 -8.38
CA GLY A 65 11.61 0.43 -9.29
C GLY A 65 10.23 -0.21 -9.10
N LYS A 66 10.03 -1.34 -9.75
CA LYS A 66 8.76 -2.07 -9.73
C LYS A 66 8.67 -2.98 -8.51
N VAL A 67 7.55 -2.92 -7.83
CA VAL A 67 7.12 -3.88 -6.80
C VAL A 67 6.03 -4.75 -7.43
N MET A 68 6.39 -5.97 -7.79
CA MET A 68 5.50 -6.94 -8.43
C MET A 68 4.48 -7.46 -7.42
N CYS A 69 3.18 -7.36 -7.73
CA CYS A 69 2.12 -7.77 -6.81
C CYS A 69 2.12 -9.28 -6.53
N ALA A 70 2.54 -10.11 -7.48
CA ALA A 70 2.64 -11.56 -7.29
C ALA A 70 3.77 -11.96 -6.32
N TYR A 71 4.76 -11.07 -6.05
CA TYR A 71 5.91 -11.36 -5.19
C TYR A 71 5.70 -10.86 -3.75
N TYR A 72 4.47 -11.07 -3.23
CA TYR A 72 4.17 -10.82 -1.82
C TYR A 72 4.99 -11.75 -0.92
N ASP A 73 5.22 -11.31 0.31
CA ASP A 73 6.10 -11.99 1.27
C ASP A 73 5.66 -13.44 1.54
N PHE A 74 6.58 -14.25 2.07
CA PHE A 74 6.26 -15.52 2.71
C PHE A 74 5.84 -15.29 4.15
N GLY A 75 5.02 -16.20 4.69
CA GLY A 75 4.52 -16.16 6.06
C GLY A 75 3.14 -16.79 6.18
N GLY A 76 2.47 -16.99 5.05
CA GLY A 76 1.14 -17.59 4.99
C GLY A 76 0.01 -16.64 5.34
N GLU A 77 -1.19 -17.20 5.41
CA GLU A 77 -2.43 -16.52 5.76
C GLU A 77 -2.34 -15.81 7.13
N GLY A 78 -2.83 -14.58 7.19
CA GLY A 78 -2.81 -13.75 8.41
C GLY A 78 -1.45 -13.15 8.78
N VAL A 79 -0.37 -13.47 8.02
CA VAL A 79 0.97 -12.91 8.21
C VAL A 79 1.44 -12.18 6.97
N ALA A 80 1.55 -12.87 5.85
CA ALA A 80 2.02 -12.31 4.58
C ALA A 80 0.86 -11.83 3.69
N TYR A 81 -0.29 -12.41 3.87
CA TYR A 81 -1.51 -12.07 3.14
C TYR A 81 -2.76 -12.49 3.93
N HIS A 82 -3.90 -11.99 3.49
CA HIS A 82 -5.23 -12.51 3.77
C HIS A 82 -5.99 -12.65 2.47
N ASP A 83 -6.52 -13.85 2.24
CA ASP A 83 -7.36 -14.15 1.10
C ASP A 83 -8.70 -14.73 1.57
N THR A 84 -9.78 -14.38 0.90
CA THR A 84 -11.12 -14.86 1.24
C THR A 84 -11.35 -16.31 0.82
N ASP A 85 -10.48 -16.83 -0.03
CA ASP A 85 -10.47 -18.21 -0.51
C ASP A 85 -9.22 -18.95 -0.05
N ALA A 86 -9.39 -20.24 0.29
CA ALA A 86 -8.27 -21.07 0.70
C ALA A 86 -7.49 -21.67 -0.49
N LYS A 87 -7.99 -21.49 -1.71
CA LYS A 87 -7.42 -22.10 -2.92
C LYS A 87 -7.21 -21.04 -3.99
N ASN A 88 -6.02 -21.05 -4.57
CA ASN A 88 -5.67 -20.24 -5.72
C ASN A 88 -6.53 -20.64 -6.93
N LYS A 89 -7.33 -19.69 -7.45
CA LYS A 89 -8.20 -19.88 -8.62
C LYS A 89 -7.43 -19.84 -9.92
N GLY A 90 -6.30 -19.17 -9.94
CA GLY A 90 -5.42 -19.03 -11.11
C GLY A 90 -4.42 -20.16 -11.18
N SER A 91 -3.34 -20.12 -10.40
CA SER A 91 -2.30 -21.16 -10.37
C SER A 91 -2.83 -22.45 -9.74
N GLY A 92 -2.75 -23.56 -10.46
CA GLY A 92 -3.34 -24.84 -10.05
C GLY A 92 -4.87 -24.90 -10.20
N GLY A 93 -5.53 -23.81 -10.60
CA GLY A 93 -6.94 -23.73 -10.93
C GLY A 93 -7.16 -23.55 -12.44
N LEU A 94 -7.28 -22.29 -12.90
CA LEU A 94 -7.34 -21.95 -14.33
C LEU A 94 -6.07 -22.40 -15.07
N ASN A 95 -4.91 -22.24 -14.46
CA ASN A 95 -3.63 -22.72 -14.97
C ASN A 95 -3.39 -24.13 -14.42
N PRO A 96 -3.11 -25.14 -15.29
CA PRO A 96 -3.00 -26.52 -14.84
C PRO A 96 -1.73 -26.80 -14.02
N LEU A 97 -1.79 -27.79 -13.15
CA LEU A 97 -0.60 -28.33 -12.48
C LEU A 97 0.15 -29.25 -13.47
N ASP A 98 1.05 -28.67 -14.26
CA ASP A 98 1.77 -29.36 -15.35
C ASP A 98 3.30 -29.25 -15.24
N GLY A 99 3.80 -28.85 -14.08
CA GLY A 99 5.23 -28.68 -13.81
C GLY A 99 5.82 -27.36 -14.32
N LYS A 100 5.01 -26.49 -14.95
CA LYS A 100 5.51 -25.22 -15.45
C LYS A 100 5.44 -24.13 -14.39
N TYR A 101 6.51 -23.39 -14.24
CA TYR A 101 6.65 -22.34 -13.24
C TYR A 101 5.45 -21.38 -13.18
N LEU A 102 5.06 -20.80 -14.34
CA LEU A 102 3.97 -19.83 -14.41
C LEU A 102 2.59 -20.43 -14.07
N ASN A 103 2.38 -21.70 -14.40
CA ASN A 103 1.12 -22.40 -14.11
C ASN A 103 0.98 -22.79 -12.63
N GLU A 104 2.10 -23.00 -11.95
CA GLU A 104 2.15 -23.49 -10.57
C GLU A 104 2.68 -22.46 -9.57
N PHE A 105 2.84 -21.20 -10.01
CA PHE A 105 3.36 -20.16 -9.16
C PHE A 105 2.51 -19.97 -7.90
N ARG A 106 3.09 -20.28 -6.74
CA ARG A 106 2.43 -20.20 -5.41
C ARG A 106 1.05 -20.93 -5.34
N ALA A 107 0.85 -21.97 -6.13
CA ALA A 107 -0.43 -22.70 -6.27
C ALA A 107 -0.98 -23.30 -4.97
N LYS A 108 -0.17 -23.37 -3.90
CA LYS A 108 -0.57 -23.93 -2.59
C LYS A 108 -1.02 -22.85 -1.60
N GLU A 109 -1.04 -21.59 -2.02
CA GLU A 109 -1.44 -20.44 -1.20
C GLU A 109 -2.82 -19.93 -1.63
N GLY A 110 -3.50 -19.13 -0.78
CA GLY A 110 -4.85 -18.62 -1.07
C GLY A 110 -4.85 -17.57 -2.18
N VAL A 111 -3.85 -16.68 -2.20
CA VAL A 111 -3.81 -15.54 -3.13
C VAL A 111 -3.88 -16.01 -4.59
N ASP A 112 -4.88 -15.54 -5.30
CA ASP A 112 -5.12 -15.88 -6.69
C ASP A 112 -4.06 -15.26 -7.61
N THR A 113 -3.25 -16.10 -8.25
CA THR A 113 -2.18 -15.66 -9.16
C THR A 113 -2.36 -16.23 -10.55
N SER A 114 -2.02 -15.43 -11.56
CA SER A 114 -1.97 -15.87 -12.95
C SER A 114 -0.88 -15.08 -13.68
N TYR A 115 -0.81 -15.24 -15.00
CA TYR A 115 0.16 -14.53 -15.84
C TYR A 115 -0.47 -14.10 -17.15
N THR A 116 0.14 -13.12 -17.82
CA THR A 116 -0.32 -12.61 -19.11
C THR A 116 -0.17 -13.64 -20.21
N LYS A 117 -1.22 -13.81 -21.02
CA LYS A 117 -1.32 -14.83 -22.10
C LYS A 117 -1.64 -14.18 -23.43
N ASP A 118 -1.01 -14.68 -24.48
CA ASP A 118 -1.10 -14.12 -25.85
C ASP A 118 -2.56 -13.93 -26.32
N PHE A 119 -3.44 -14.88 -26.05
CA PHE A 119 -4.84 -14.83 -26.50
C PHE A 119 -5.74 -13.89 -25.69
N ALA A 120 -5.34 -13.55 -24.45
CA ALA A 120 -6.14 -12.74 -23.54
C ALA A 120 -5.65 -11.30 -23.44
N ASP A 121 -4.32 -11.10 -23.38
CA ASP A 121 -3.68 -9.87 -22.91
C ASP A 121 -2.97 -9.09 -24.04
N PHE A 122 -3.05 -9.54 -25.30
CA PHE A 122 -2.32 -8.94 -26.42
C PHE A 122 -3.21 -8.72 -27.66
N TRP A 123 -4.40 -8.21 -27.48
CA TRP A 123 -5.30 -7.88 -28.57
C TRP A 123 -5.06 -6.45 -29.09
N GLU A 124 -5.54 -6.12 -30.30
CA GLU A 124 -5.22 -4.84 -30.96
C GLU A 124 -5.79 -3.60 -30.27
N GLY A 125 -6.87 -3.76 -29.50
CA GLY A 125 -7.56 -2.66 -28.81
C GLY A 125 -6.97 -2.26 -27.46
N GLU A 126 -5.89 -2.88 -27.00
CA GLU A 126 -5.31 -2.57 -25.70
C GLU A 126 -4.69 -1.19 -25.61
N ALA A 127 -4.99 -0.49 -24.48
CA ALA A 127 -4.37 0.79 -24.16
C ALA A 127 -2.89 0.65 -23.82
N VAL A 128 -2.51 -0.46 -23.21
CA VAL A 128 -1.13 -0.78 -22.78
C VAL A 128 -0.88 -2.26 -23.04
N LYS A 129 0.20 -2.56 -23.76
CA LYS A 129 0.68 -3.94 -23.89
C LYS A 129 1.47 -4.32 -22.65
N PRO A 130 1.00 -5.29 -21.83
CA PRO A 130 1.75 -5.74 -20.66
C PRO A 130 3.02 -6.50 -21.11
N PRO A 131 4.01 -6.69 -20.25
CA PRO A 131 5.09 -7.64 -20.47
C PRO A 131 4.52 -9.06 -20.71
N LYS A 132 5.14 -9.82 -21.61
CA LYS A 132 4.79 -11.22 -21.85
C LYS A 132 5.12 -12.06 -20.61
N ASP A 133 4.30 -13.08 -20.35
CA ASP A 133 4.48 -14.02 -19.23
C ASP A 133 4.62 -13.34 -17.84
N MET A 134 4.06 -12.15 -17.71
CA MET A 134 4.10 -11.39 -16.48
C MET A 134 3.11 -11.95 -15.46
N LEU A 135 3.61 -12.33 -14.28
CA LEU A 135 2.77 -12.74 -13.15
C LEU A 135 1.97 -11.54 -12.61
N TYR A 136 0.74 -11.81 -12.17
CA TYR A 136 -0.14 -10.85 -11.52
C TYR A 136 -1.02 -11.53 -10.45
N VAL A 137 -1.54 -10.74 -9.52
CA VAL A 137 -2.61 -11.16 -8.60
C VAL A 137 -3.95 -10.83 -9.26
N GLY A 138 -4.87 -11.79 -9.28
CA GLY A 138 -6.18 -11.63 -9.89
C GLY A 138 -7.32 -12.01 -8.95
N TRP A 139 -8.55 -12.03 -9.45
CA TRP A 139 -9.79 -12.41 -8.72
C TRP A 139 -9.96 -11.73 -7.36
N THR A 140 -9.32 -10.60 -7.14
CA THR A 140 -9.30 -9.89 -5.84
C THR A 140 -10.69 -9.63 -5.29
N VAL A 141 -10.84 -9.72 -3.96
CA VAL A 141 -12.09 -9.48 -3.24
C VAL A 141 -11.87 -8.42 -2.15
N PRO A 142 -12.85 -7.53 -1.88
CA PRO A 142 -12.77 -6.59 -0.77
C PRO A 142 -12.51 -7.27 0.57
N GLY A 143 -11.53 -6.74 1.32
CA GLY A 143 -11.05 -7.31 2.59
C GLY A 143 -9.72 -8.05 2.47
N GLU A 144 -9.33 -8.48 1.28
CA GLU A 144 -8.03 -9.10 1.04
C GLU A 144 -6.89 -8.10 1.14
N TRP A 145 -5.71 -8.62 1.53
CA TRP A 145 -4.49 -7.82 1.60
C TRP A 145 -3.22 -8.66 1.41
N MET A 146 -2.16 -8.01 0.98
CA MET A 146 -0.84 -8.62 0.76
C MET A 146 0.27 -7.71 1.27
N ASN A 147 1.28 -8.31 1.89
CA ASN A 147 2.46 -7.64 2.42
C ASN A 147 3.67 -7.83 1.49
N TYR A 148 4.47 -6.78 1.39
CA TYR A 148 5.70 -6.74 0.59
C TYR A 148 6.82 -6.09 1.39
N THR A 149 7.84 -6.85 1.76
CA THR A 149 9.09 -6.28 2.27
C THR A 149 9.86 -5.69 1.10
N VAL A 150 10.12 -4.40 1.15
CA VAL A 150 10.88 -3.67 0.13
C VAL A 150 12.16 -3.08 0.71
N ASP A 151 13.17 -2.88 -0.15
CA ASP A 151 14.43 -2.25 0.20
C ASP A 151 14.60 -0.93 -0.56
N VAL A 152 14.54 0.17 0.18
CA VAL A 152 14.54 1.53 -0.35
C VAL A 152 15.95 2.08 -0.35
N ALA A 153 16.52 2.32 -1.53
CA ALA A 153 17.89 2.77 -1.68
C ALA A 153 18.17 4.13 -1.02
N LYS A 154 17.20 5.05 -1.02
CA LYS A 154 17.33 6.38 -0.42
C LYS A 154 15.99 6.87 0.11
N GLY A 155 15.92 7.21 1.38
CA GLY A 155 14.71 7.77 2.00
C GLY A 155 14.19 9.03 1.30
N GLY A 156 12.89 9.29 1.42
CA GLY A 156 12.19 10.46 0.90
C GLY A 156 10.89 10.11 0.19
N ASP A 157 10.40 11.06 -0.61
CA ASP A 157 9.11 10.93 -1.28
C ASP A 157 9.24 10.21 -2.62
N TYR A 158 8.24 9.37 -2.91
CA TYR A 158 8.12 8.61 -4.14
C TYR A 158 6.73 8.77 -4.71
N THR A 159 6.61 8.98 -6.02
CA THR A 159 5.37 8.81 -6.76
C THR A 159 5.23 7.36 -7.20
N VAL A 160 4.01 6.91 -7.39
CA VAL A 160 3.70 5.52 -7.72
C VAL A 160 2.83 5.47 -8.96
N ASP A 161 3.30 4.75 -9.98
CA ASP A 161 2.46 4.32 -11.10
C ASP A 161 1.95 2.89 -10.84
N PHE A 162 0.82 2.52 -11.40
CA PHE A 162 0.22 1.21 -11.20
C PHE A 162 -0.25 0.57 -12.49
N LEU A 163 0.28 -0.61 -12.82
CA LEU A 163 -0.19 -1.45 -13.94
C LEU A 163 -1.23 -2.45 -13.45
N TYR A 164 -2.41 -2.41 -14.06
CA TYR A 164 -3.56 -3.19 -13.60
C TYR A 164 -4.59 -3.42 -14.71
N THR A 165 -5.57 -4.27 -14.42
CA THR A 165 -6.87 -4.28 -15.09
C THR A 165 -8.00 -4.25 -14.07
N SER A 166 -9.14 -3.66 -14.40
CA SER A 166 -10.34 -3.70 -13.57
C SER A 166 -11.59 -3.47 -14.40
N ASN A 167 -12.44 -4.47 -14.54
CA ASN A 167 -13.68 -4.29 -15.29
C ASN A 167 -14.61 -3.21 -14.69
N LYS A 168 -14.64 -3.08 -13.35
CA LYS A 168 -15.61 -2.20 -12.67
C LYS A 168 -14.96 -1.03 -11.90
N GLY A 169 -13.65 -1.00 -11.81
CA GLY A 169 -12.96 -0.10 -10.89
C GLY A 169 -13.03 -0.58 -9.44
N GLY A 170 -12.59 0.26 -8.51
CA GLY A 170 -12.56 -0.03 -7.09
C GLY A 170 -11.68 0.94 -6.32
N GLU A 171 -11.29 0.55 -5.12
CA GLU A 171 -10.38 1.30 -4.26
C GLU A 171 -9.37 0.37 -3.59
N LEU A 172 -8.13 0.83 -3.49
CA LEU A 172 -7.04 0.19 -2.76
C LEU A 172 -6.50 1.13 -1.68
N SER A 173 -5.91 0.56 -0.62
CA SER A 173 -4.95 1.27 0.23
C SER A 173 -3.55 0.69 0.03
N LEU A 174 -2.55 1.53 0.11
CA LEU A 174 -1.14 1.14 0.07
C LEU A 174 -0.46 1.63 1.35
N ASP A 175 -0.53 0.83 2.39
CA ASP A 175 0.00 1.18 3.71
C ASP A 175 1.53 1.08 3.75
N VAL A 176 2.15 1.92 4.56
CA VAL A 176 3.61 1.91 4.80
C VAL A 176 3.88 1.62 6.26
N ASN A 177 4.59 0.53 6.57
CA ASN A 177 4.97 0.14 7.92
C ASN A 177 3.77 0.14 8.90
N GLY A 178 2.60 -0.36 8.42
CA GLY A 178 1.36 -0.44 9.18
C GLY A 178 0.63 0.90 9.35
N LYS A 179 1.01 1.93 8.59
CA LYS A 179 0.30 3.21 8.53
C LYS A 179 -0.45 3.32 7.21
N PRO A 180 -1.78 3.47 7.25
CA PRO A 180 -2.58 3.63 6.04
C PRO A 180 -2.28 4.96 5.36
N LEU A 181 -2.62 5.04 4.08
CA LEU A 181 -2.68 6.31 3.35
C LEU A 181 -3.78 7.20 3.94
N ASP A 182 -3.58 8.52 3.84
CA ASP A 182 -4.62 9.49 4.21
C ASP A 182 -5.90 9.33 3.38
N LYS A 183 -5.77 8.85 2.15
CA LYS A 183 -6.90 8.58 1.24
C LYS A 183 -6.65 7.30 0.45
N PRO A 184 -7.71 6.50 0.20
CA PRO A 184 -7.64 5.39 -0.73
C PRO A 184 -7.22 5.82 -2.14
N VAL A 185 -6.63 4.88 -2.86
CA VAL A 185 -6.34 5.01 -4.30
C VAL A 185 -7.58 4.53 -5.06
N THR A 186 -8.25 5.43 -5.75
CA THR A 186 -9.38 5.09 -6.64
C THR A 186 -8.85 4.46 -7.91
N ILE A 187 -9.30 3.24 -8.20
CA ILE A 187 -8.94 2.47 -9.39
C ILE A 187 -10.01 2.67 -10.46
N ALA A 188 -9.60 3.21 -11.61
CA ALA A 188 -10.51 3.41 -12.73
C ALA A 188 -10.90 2.07 -13.39
N SER A 189 -12.13 2.00 -13.91
CA SER A 189 -12.53 0.88 -14.77
C SER A 189 -11.71 0.88 -16.06
N THR A 190 -11.27 -0.29 -16.50
CA THR A 190 -10.64 -0.53 -17.81
C THR A 190 -11.59 -1.21 -18.79
N ASN A 191 -12.90 -1.23 -18.49
CA ASN A 191 -13.90 -1.77 -19.39
C ASN A 191 -13.85 -1.06 -20.76
N ASP A 192 -13.81 -1.83 -21.82
CA ASP A 192 -13.95 -1.31 -23.18
C ASP A 192 -15.27 -1.80 -23.80
N PRO A 193 -16.28 -0.92 -23.97
CA PRO A 193 -17.55 -1.31 -24.54
C PRO A 193 -17.47 -1.73 -26.03
N LYS A 194 -16.34 -1.49 -26.69
CA LYS A 194 -16.10 -1.94 -28.08
C LYS A 194 -15.66 -3.40 -28.12
N ASP A 195 -15.09 -3.93 -27.03
CA ASP A 195 -14.76 -5.33 -26.94
C ASP A 195 -15.99 -6.15 -26.53
N THR A 196 -16.52 -6.92 -27.48
CA THR A 196 -17.69 -7.77 -27.26
C THR A 196 -17.37 -9.10 -26.58
N THR A 197 -16.10 -9.39 -26.32
CA THR A 197 -15.63 -10.60 -25.64
C THR A 197 -15.74 -10.42 -24.14
N GLY A 198 -16.83 -10.88 -23.53
CA GLY A 198 -17.17 -10.59 -22.14
C GLY A 198 -16.06 -10.91 -21.13
N TRP A 199 -15.40 -12.07 -21.23
CA TRP A 199 -14.33 -12.44 -20.29
C TRP A 199 -13.07 -11.60 -20.46
N ARG A 200 -12.79 -11.04 -21.65
CA ARG A 200 -11.60 -10.21 -21.92
C ARG A 200 -11.68 -8.85 -21.24
N GLN A 201 -12.84 -8.42 -20.75
CA GLN A 201 -13.02 -7.20 -19.97
C GLN A 201 -12.19 -7.17 -18.66
N TRP A 202 -11.63 -8.29 -18.23
CA TRP A 202 -10.68 -8.38 -17.11
C TRP A 202 -9.21 -8.41 -17.57
N HIS A 203 -8.96 -8.20 -18.87
CA HIS A 203 -7.63 -8.26 -19.48
C HIS A 203 -7.23 -6.97 -20.22
N HIS A 204 -8.01 -5.90 -20.09
CA HIS A 204 -7.66 -4.60 -20.66
C HIS A 204 -6.67 -3.87 -19.76
N TRP A 205 -5.38 -4.09 -20.03
CA TRP A 205 -4.30 -3.51 -19.24
C TRP A 205 -4.20 -2.00 -19.39
N ASN A 206 -4.00 -1.32 -18.25
CA ASN A 206 -3.83 0.13 -18.19
C ASN A 206 -2.80 0.51 -17.13
N ILE A 207 -2.14 1.65 -17.32
CA ILE A 207 -1.23 2.25 -16.35
C ILE A 207 -1.88 3.53 -15.80
N MET A 208 -2.20 3.53 -14.52
CA MET A 208 -2.48 4.77 -13.81
C MET A 208 -1.17 5.41 -13.38
N ARG A 209 -1.01 6.71 -13.68
CA ARG A 209 0.17 7.48 -13.33
C ARG A 209 -0.04 8.25 -12.04
N ASP A 210 1.03 8.35 -11.22
CA ASP A 210 1.03 9.17 -10.00
C ASP A 210 -0.21 8.93 -9.11
N VAL A 211 -0.59 7.63 -8.94
CA VAL A 211 -1.80 7.24 -8.19
C VAL A 211 -1.75 7.67 -6.74
N THR A 212 -0.56 7.77 -6.19
CA THR A 212 -0.29 8.26 -4.84
C THR A 212 1.15 8.72 -4.70
N ARG A 213 1.41 9.47 -3.62
CA ARG A 213 2.76 9.85 -3.20
C ARG A 213 2.99 9.31 -1.79
N LEU A 214 4.10 8.59 -1.63
CA LEU A 214 4.49 7.96 -0.38
C LEU A 214 5.84 8.50 0.11
N ARG A 215 5.97 8.65 1.41
CA ARG A 215 7.27 8.86 2.06
C ARG A 215 7.77 7.55 2.60
N LEU A 216 9.00 7.17 2.21
CA LEU A 216 9.66 5.92 2.61
C LEU A 216 10.98 6.23 3.31
N SER A 217 11.33 5.45 4.34
CA SER A 217 12.66 5.46 4.95
C SER A 217 13.67 4.74 4.06
N ALA A 218 14.97 5.07 4.17
CA ALA A 218 16.01 4.25 3.56
C ALA A 218 16.06 2.86 4.22
N GLY A 219 16.38 1.83 3.44
CA GLY A 219 16.41 0.44 3.90
C GLY A 219 15.04 -0.22 3.87
N LYS A 220 14.80 -1.15 4.77
CA LYS A 220 13.58 -1.98 4.78
C LYS A 220 12.34 -1.20 5.13
N ASN A 221 11.29 -1.35 4.32
CA ASN A 221 9.93 -0.93 4.61
C ASN A 221 8.97 -2.09 4.32
N LEU A 222 7.83 -2.12 5.02
CA LEU A 222 6.74 -3.03 4.76
C LEU A 222 5.64 -2.25 4.04
N LEU A 223 5.32 -2.65 2.82
CA LEU A 223 4.16 -2.16 2.11
C LEU A 223 3.02 -3.17 2.27
N THR A 224 1.79 -2.70 2.52
CA THR A 224 0.60 -3.55 2.53
C THR A 224 -0.41 -3.00 1.53
N VAL A 225 -0.80 -3.83 0.57
CA VAL A 225 -1.88 -3.52 -0.36
C VAL A 225 -3.16 -4.11 0.18
N HIS A 226 -4.18 -3.29 0.42
CA HIS A 226 -5.52 -3.70 0.82
C HIS A 226 -6.51 -3.49 -0.33
N ILE A 227 -7.35 -4.47 -0.59
CA ILE A 227 -8.50 -4.35 -1.48
C ILE A 227 -9.66 -3.80 -0.65
N LEU A 228 -10.09 -2.56 -0.91
CA LEU A 228 -11.12 -1.90 -0.10
C LEU A 228 -12.52 -2.06 -0.70
N THR A 229 -12.64 -1.80 -2.01
CA THR A 229 -13.91 -1.90 -2.74
C THR A 229 -13.68 -2.42 -4.16
N GLY A 230 -14.75 -2.78 -4.86
CA GLY A 230 -14.69 -3.31 -6.21
C GLY A 230 -14.37 -4.79 -6.23
N GLY A 231 -13.13 -5.12 -6.46
CA GLY A 231 -12.67 -6.51 -6.63
C GLY A 231 -12.64 -6.97 -8.09
N ASN A 232 -12.28 -8.25 -8.31
CA ASN A 232 -11.99 -8.81 -9.62
C ASN A 232 -11.01 -7.92 -10.44
N MET A 233 -10.00 -7.39 -9.78
CA MET A 233 -8.93 -6.64 -10.39
C MET A 233 -7.73 -7.57 -10.64
N ASN A 234 -6.97 -7.30 -11.70
CA ASN A 234 -5.66 -7.91 -11.91
C ASN A 234 -4.59 -6.87 -11.57
N LEU A 235 -3.79 -7.13 -10.56
CA LEU A 235 -2.77 -6.24 -10.03
C LEU A 235 -1.40 -6.76 -10.48
N ALA A 236 -0.70 -6.02 -11.35
CA ALA A 236 0.60 -6.45 -11.87
C ALA A 236 1.76 -5.93 -11.03
N TYR A 237 1.96 -4.62 -11.01
CA TYR A 237 3.02 -3.99 -10.22
C TYR A 237 2.75 -2.52 -9.91
N PHE A 238 3.34 -2.05 -8.83
CA PHE A 238 3.50 -0.64 -8.50
C PHE A 238 4.92 -0.20 -8.89
N ASP A 239 5.07 0.88 -9.67
CA ASP A 239 6.36 1.43 -10.10
C ASP A 239 6.68 2.70 -9.32
N PHE A 240 7.63 2.58 -8.40
CA PHE A 240 8.05 3.66 -7.49
C PHE A 240 9.13 4.52 -8.13
N LYS A 241 8.86 5.80 -8.28
CA LYS A 241 9.78 6.79 -8.83
C LYS A 241 10.11 7.84 -7.77
N LYS A 242 11.40 8.15 -7.64
CA LYS A 242 11.82 9.21 -6.71
C LYS A 242 11.14 10.53 -7.11
N PHE A 243 10.40 11.13 -6.18
CA PHE A 243 9.86 12.44 -6.38
C PHE A 243 11.00 13.47 -6.35
N ARG A 244 11.04 14.35 -7.36
CA ARG A 244 12.08 15.38 -7.53
C ARG A 244 11.65 16.71 -6.94
#